data_5ccdae5c002b1c01447b5df08408bf9e
#
_entry.id   5ccdae5c002b1c01447b5df08408bf9e
#
_cell.length_a   1.000
_cell.length_b   1.000
_cell.length_c   1.000
_cell.angle_alpha   90.00
_cell.angle_beta   90.00
_cell.angle_gamma   90.00
#
_symmetry.space_group_name_H-M   'P 1'
#
loop_
_entity.id
_entity.type
_entity.pdbx_description
1 polymer ?
#
loop_
_entity_poly.entity_id
_entity_poly.type
_entity_poly.pdbx_seq_one_letter_code
_entity_poly.pdbx_strand_id
1 'polypeptide(L)'
;GIRVEAAPLSNPLPRSEGIPFAKYAARMPTFLNQFEGCWVGDAMPFSGSRSRRLNMWVRHQCDMSYYPAEKIIAIADMPPPVLLCHYDKPFVPASSVSWGLEFIVDPADVKGEWFYLDFDLDAAADGYTQQSGRIYEESGRLCALSRQCMAYFEQ
;
A
#
# COMPACT_ATOMS: atom_id res chain seq x y z
N GLY A 1 27.78 -16.95 7.25
CA GLY A 1 26.53 -17.22 7.96
C GLY A 1 25.46 -17.71 7.00
N ILE A 2 24.35 -18.20 7.52
CA ILE A 2 23.19 -18.63 6.72
C ILE A 2 22.53 -17.38 6.15
N ARG A 3 22.19 -17.43 4.86
CA ARG A 3 21.45 -16.39 4.16
C ARG A 3 20.19 -17.01 3.55
N VAL A 4 19.05 -16.36 3.76
CA VAL A 4 17.77 -16.73 3.16
C VAL A 4 17.23 -15.52 2.42
N GLU A 5 17.13 -15.62 1.12
CA GLU A 5 16.58 -14.56 0.29
C GLU A 5 15.06 -14.54 0.37
N ALA A 6 14.49 -13.34 0.36
CA ALA A 6 13.06 -13.18 0.24
C ALA A 6 12.58 -13.61 -1.15
N ALA A 7 11.38 -14.20 -1.21
CA ALA A 7 10.78 -14.54 -2.49
C ALA A 7 10.50 -13.26 -3.31
N PRO A 8 10.85 -13.24 -4.59
CA PRO A 8 10.55 -12.10 -5.45
C PRO A 8 9.05 -11.99 -5.74
N LEU A 9 8.66 -10.80 -6.17
CA LEU A 9 7.29 -10.56 -6.65
C LEU A 9 6.96 -11.51 -7.79
N SER A 10 5.82 -12.20 -7.68
CA SER A 10 5.36 -13.17 -8.66
C SER A 10 4.10 -12.65 -9.36
N ASN A 11 4.15 -12.59 -10.69
CA ASN A 11 3.02 -12.28 -11.56
C ASN A 11 2.23 -11.01 -11.16
N PRO A 12 2.88 -9.85 -10.99
CA PRO A 12 2.16 -8.62 -10.71
C PRO A 12 1.28 -8.23 -11.90
N LEU A 13 0.10 -7.69 -11.60
CA LEU A 13 -0.70 -7.08 -12.65
C LEU A 13 -0.01 -5.82 -13.16
N PRO A 14 0.04 -5.60 -14.48
CA PRO A 14 0.75 -4.46 -15.05
C PRO A 14 0.03 -3.13 -14.74
N ARG A 15 0.79 -2.05 -14.64
CA ARG A 15 0.25 -0.69 -14.43
C ARG A 15 -0.77 -0.29 -15.50
N SER A 16 -0.58 -0.75 -16.74
CA SER A 16 -1.48 -0.45 -17.85
C SER A 16 -2.91 -0.96 -17.66
N GLU A 17 -3.10 -1.95 -16.79
CA GLU A 17 -4.42 -2.50 -16.45
C GLU A 17 -5.02 -1.86 -15.19
N GLY A 18 -4.29 -0.95 -14.55
CA GLY A 18 -4.71 -0.32 -13.31
C GLY A 18 -5.69 0.83 -13.51
N ILE A 19 -6.40 1.15 -12.43
CA ILE A 19 -7.25 2.34 -12.34
C ILE A 19 -6.42 3.47 -11.73
N PRO A 20 -6.09 4.54 -12.48
CA PRO A 20 -5.26 5.62 -11.97
C PRO A 20 -5.89 6.34 -10.76
N PHE A 21 -5.08 6.71 -9.77
CA PHE A 21 -5.54 7.51 -8.63
C PHE A 21 -6.19 8.82 -9.09
N ALA A 22 -5.63 9.46 -10.12
CA ALA A 22 -6.13 10.71 -10.67
C ALA A 22 -7.59 10.67 -11.10
N LYS A 23 -8.10 9.49 -11.50
CA LYS A 23 -9.50 9.31 -11.88
C LYS A 23 -10.48 9.66 -10.75
N TYR A 24 -10.04 9.50 -9.50
CA TYR A 24 -10.86 9.72 -8.32
C TYR A 24 -10.30 10.81 -7.39
N ALA A 25 -9.41 11.66 -7.90
CA ALA A 25 -8.70 12.66 -7.10
C ALA A 25 -9.62 13.55 -6.25
N ALA A 26 -10.79 13.94 -6.79
CA ALA A 26 -11.76 14.77 -6.06
C ALA A 26 -12.40 14.09 -4.84
N ARG A 27 -12.30 12.76 -4.75
CA ARG A 27 -12.89 11.95 -3.68
C ARG A 27 -11.84 11.33 -2.75
N MET A 28 -10.58 11.60 -3.01
CA MET A 28 -9.46 11.03 -2.27
C MET A 28 -8.84 12.04 -1.32
N PRO A 29 -8.20 11.58 -0.24
CA PRO A 29 -7.42 12.47 0.61
C PRO A 29 -6.36 13.24 -0.18
N THR A 30 -6.15 14.49 0.17
CA THR A 30 -5.25 15.39 -0.58
C THR A 30 -3.80 14.93 -0.61
N PHE A 31 -3.33 14.16 0.38
CA PHE A 31 -1.98 13.64 0.38
C PHE A 31 -1.68 12.73 -0.82
N LEU A 32 -2.68 12.08 -1.40
CA LEU A 32 -2.51 11.25 -2.60
C LEU A 32 -2.05 12.04 -3.81
N ASN A 33 -2.23 13.37 -3.81
CA ASN A 33 -1.71 14.24 -4.87
C ASN A 33 -0.17 14.31 -4.88
N GLN A 34 0.50 13.81 -3.84
CA GLN A 34 1.96 13.70 -3.78
C GLN A 34 2.47 12.43 -4.48
N PHE A 35 1.58 11.55 -4.88
CA PHE A 35 1.90 10.27 -5.51
C PHE A 35 1.25 10.15 -6.88
N GLU A 36 1.88 9.36 -7.72
CA GLU A 36 1.29 8.85 -8.95
C GLU A 36 1.12 7.34 -8.78
N GLY A 37 0.01 6.80 -9.23
CA GLY A 37 -0.20 5.38 -9.14
C GLY A 37 -1.55 4.91 -9.63
N CYS A 38 -1.78 3.62 -9.47
CA CYS A 38 -3.01 2.96 -9.84
C CYS A 38 -3.29 1.76 -8.94
N TRP A 39 -4.57 1.50 -8.73
CA TRP A 39 -5.02 0.23 -8.16
C TRP A 39 -5.08 -0.83 -9.25
N VAL A 40 -4.58 -2.02 -8.93
CA VAL A 40 -4.66 -3.19 -9.79
C VAL A 40 -5.36 -4.33 -9.06
N GLY A 41 -5.98 -5.24 -9.81
CA GLY A 41 -6.75 -6.34 -9.22
C GLY A 41 -8.19 -5.97 -8.88
N ASP A 42 -8.79 -6.74 -7.96
CA ASP A 42 -10.25 -6.75 -7.73
C ASP A 42 -10.71 -5.73 -6.71
N ALA A 43 -9.79 -5.07 -6.02
CA ALA A 43 -10.12 -4.16 -4.93
C ALA A 43 -9.66 -2.73 -5.20
N MET A 44 -10.51 -1.81 -4.83
CA MET A 44 -10.26 -0.37 -4.76
C MET A 44 -11.01 0.18 -3.55
N PRO A 45 -10.51 1.21 -2.87
CA PRO A 45 -11.22 1.81 -1.74
C PRO A 45 -12.66 2.19 -2.11
N PHE A 46 -13.59 1.85 -1.23
CA PHE A 46 -15.03 2.15 -1.38
C PHE A 46 -15.67 1.59 -2.66
N SER A 47 -15.21 0.43 -3.12
CA SER A 47 -15.75 -0.24 -4.31
C SER A 47 -16.76 -1.35 -4.01
N GLY A 48 -17.00 -1.66 -2.73
CA GLY A 48 -17.87 -2.78 -2.33
C GLY A 48 -17.25 -4.15 -2.65
N SER A 49 -15.94 -4.21 -2.87
CA SER A 49 -15.22 -5.45 -3.15
C SER A 49 -15.12 -6.29 -1.88
N ARG A 50 -15.32 -7.60 -2.01
CA ARG A 50 -15.11 -8.56 -0.91
C ARG A 50 -13.69 -9.11 -0.87
N SER A 51 -12.79 -8.62 -1.71
CA SER A 51 -11.39 -9.01 -1.71
C SER A 51 -10.72 -8.70 -0.38
N ARG A 52 -9.87 -9.61 0.07
CA ARG A 52 -8.98 -9.40 1.22
C ARG A 52 -7.61 -8.87 0.80
N ARG A 53 -7.43 -8.57 -0.49
CA ARG A 53 -6.16 -8.05 -1.02
C ARG A 53 -6.38 -6.71 -1.70
N LEU A 54 -5.46 -5.79 -1.44
CA LEU A 54 -5.37 -4.51 -2.13
C LEU A 54 -3.97 -4.40 -2.75
N ASN A 55 -3.93 -4.27 -4.06
CA ASN A 55 -2.69 -4.15 -4.80
C ASN A 55 -2.62 -2.82 -5.54
N MET A 56 -1.45 -2.24 -5.60
CA MET A 56 -1.25 -0.98 -6.30
C MET A 56 0.19 -0.81 -6.76
N TRP A 57 0.35 -0.05 -7.83
CA TRP A 57 1.61 0.55 -8.23
C TRP A 57 1.61 2.00 -7.78
N VAL A 58 2.72 2.45 -7.22
CA VAL A 58 2.83 3.83 -6.73
C VAL A 58 4.27 4.33 -6.83
N ARG A 59 4.40 5.64 -7.10
CA ARG A 59 5.67 6.38 -7.00
C ARG A 59 5.43 7.77 -6.42
N HIS A 60 6.48 8.35 -5.87
CA HIS A 60 6.47 9.77 -5.53
C HIS A 60 6.46 10.64 -6.78
N GLN A 61 5.79 11.78 -6.72
CA GLN A 61 5.88 12.80 -7.76
C GLN A 61 7.12 13.68 -7.60
N CYS A 62 7.63 13.84 -6.38
CA CYS A 62 8.86 14.58 -6.10
C CYS A 62 10.10 13.67 -6.14
N ASP A 63 11.27 14.28 -6.26
CA ASP A 63 12.54 13.58 -6.17
C ASP A 63 12.85 13.23 -4.70
N MET A 64 12.93 11.93 -4.41
CA MET A 64 13.25 11.39 -3.08
C MET A 64 14.64 10.78 -2.99
N SER A 65 15.51 11.04 -3.96
CA SER A 65 16.83 10.42 -4.07
C SER A 65 17.75 10.68 -2.87
N TYR A 66 17.58 11.81 -2.18
CA TYR A 66 18.33 12.13 -0.96
C TYR A 66 17.71 11.57 0.33
N TYR A 67 16.56 10.92 0.25
CA TYR A 67 15.77 10.45 1.39
C TYR A 67 15.33 9.00 1.18
N PRO A 68 16.27 8.04 1.08
CA PRO A 68 15.92 6.67 0.70
C PRO A 68 15.03 5.95 1.72
N ALA A 69 15.23 6.16 3.01
CA ALA A 69 14.38 5.56 4.04
C ALA A 69 12.98 6.17 4.04
N GLU A 70 12.89 7.50 4.02
CA GLU A 70 11.63 8.25 4.01
C GLU A 70 10.81 7.96 2.74
N LYS A 71 11.49 7.72 1.61
CA LYS A 71 10.87 7.28 0.36
C LYS A 71 10.03 6.03 0.56
N ILE A 72 10.59 5.01 1.22
CA ILE A 72 9.90 3.75 1.48
C ILE A 72 8.84 3.91 2.56
N ILE A 73 9.13 4.66 3.63
CA ILE A 73 8.19 4.89 4.73
C ILE A 73 6.90 5.55 4.22
N ALA A 74 7.02 6.60 3.42
CA ALA A 74 5.85 7.30 2.88
C ALA A 74 5.03 6.42 1.93
N ILE A 75 5.68 5.61 1.10
CA ILE A 75 5.02 4.63 0.23
C ILE A 75 4.28 3.58 1.06
N ALA A 76 4.90 3.08 2.13
CA ALA A 76 4.30 2.04 2.97
C ALA A 76 3.11 2.53 3.80
N ASP A 77 3.07 3.82 4.12
CA ASP A 77 1.98 4.45 4.88
C ASP A 77 0.80 4.90 4.00
N MET A 78 0.99 4.92 2.70
CA MET A 78 0.00 5.46 1.77
C MET A 78 -1.27 4.60 1.63
N PRO A 79 -1.23 3.26 1.67
CA PRO A 79 -2.43 2.45 1.51
C PRO A 79 -3.44 2.68 2.63
N PRO A 80 -4.73 2.82 2.28
CA PRO A 80 -5.79 2.85 3.29
C PRO A 80 -5.97 1.49 3.94
N PRO A 81 -6.78 1.40 5.02
CA PRO A 81 -7.24 0.10 5.50
C PRO A 81 -7.85 -0.71 4.36
N VAL A 82 -7.37 -1.94 4.16
CA VAL A 82 -7.92 -2.83 3.12
C VAL A 82 -9.42 -3.07 3.34
N LEU A 83 -9.85 -3.07 4.59
CA LEU A 83 -11.28 -3.17 4.95
C LEU A 83 -12.14 -2.12 4.23
N LEU A 84 -11.62 -0.92 3.98
CA LEU A 84 -12.39 0.15 3.30
C LEU A 84 -12.78 -0.22 1.87
N CYS A 85 -12.15 -1.21 1.27
CA CYS A 85 -12.57 -1.72 -0.04
C CYS A 85 -13.93 -2.42 -0.01
N HIS A 86 -14.33 -2.95 1.18
CA HIS A 86 -15.61 -3.64 1.35
C HIS A 86 -16.82 -2.69 1.42
N TYR A 87 -16.59 -1.43 1.73
CA TYR A 87 -17.64 -0.41 1.76
C TYR A 87 -17.95 0.11 0.36
N ASP A 88 -19.20 0.42 0.10
CA ASP A 88 -19.66 1.05 -1.15
C ASP A 88 -19.95 2.55 -0.99
N LYS A 89 -19.83 3.05 0.25
CA LYS A 89 -20.05 4.45 0.60
C LYS A 89 -18.75 5.08 1.09
N PRO A 90 -18.40 6.30 0.62
CA PRO A 90 -17.25 7.02 1.14
C PRO A 90 -17.46 7.43 2.60
N PHE A 91 -16.34 7.70 3.29
CA PHE A 91 -16.29 8.22 4.66
C PHE A 91 -16.61 7.22 5.76
N VAL A 92 -15.78 6.17 5.83
CA VAL A 92 -15.56 5.44 7.07
C VAL A 92 -14.24 5.96 7.65
N PRO A 93 -14.28 6.82 8.67
CA PRO A 93 -13.05 7.31 9.28
C PRO A 93 -12.24 6.18 9.88
N ALA A 94 -10.93 6.26 9.77
CA ALA A 94 -10.01 5.30 10.34
C ALA A 94 -8.78 6.01 10.91
N SER A 95 -8.16 5.40 11.90
CA SER A 95 -6.96 5.92 12.54
C SER A 95 -6.02 4.77 12.92
N SER A 96 -4.72 4.97 12.69
CA SER A 96 -3.72 3.98 13.10
C SER A 96 -3.64 3.87 14.61
N VAL A 97 -3.65 2.64 15.12
CA VAL A 97 -3.40 2.31 16.52
C VAL A 97 -1.95 1.89 16.71
N SER A 98 -1.46 1.04 15.83
CA SER A 98 -0.07 0.63 15.82
C SER A 98 0.39 0.34 14.39
N TRP A 99 1.64 0.60 14.11
CA TRP A 99 2.26 0.34 12.82
C TRP A 99 3.71 -0.03 12.99
N GLY A 100 4.09 -1.15 12.41
CA GLY A 100 5.48 -1.61 12.29
C GLY A 100 5.90 -1.69 10.83
N LEU A 101 7.07 -1.18 10.53
CA LEU A 101 7.71 -1.29 9.22
C LEU A 101 9.10 -1.89 9.39
N GLU A 102 9.36 -2.96 8.65
CA GLU A 102 10.65 -3.65 8.67
C GLU A 102 11.31 -3.54 7.31
N PHE A 103 12.50 -2.95 7.25
CA PHE A 103 13.31 -2.93 6.04
C PHE A 103 13.98 -4.29 5.83
N ILE A 104 13.74 -4.91 4.68
CA ILE A 104 14.36 -6.19 4.29
C ILE A 104 15.69 -5.96 3.59
N VAL A 105 15.84 -4.82 2.95
CA VAL A 105 17.07 -4.37 2.30
C VAL A 105 17.45 -3.00 2.82
N ASP A 106 18.72 -2.61 2.67
CA ASP A 106 19.11 -1.23 2.95
C ASP A 106 18.33 -0.29 2.02
N PRO A 107 17.60 0.70 2.54
CA PRO A 107 16.88 1.66 1.70
C PRO A 107 17.74 2.35 0.65
N ALA A 108 19.03 2.56 0.93
CA ALA A 108 19.96 3.16 -0.02
C ALA A 108 20.23 2.27 -1.25
N ASP A 109 19.99 0.97 -1.14
CA ASP A 109 20.19 0.01 -2.23
C ASP A 109 18.94 -0.19 -3.10
N VAL A 110 17.82 0.41 -2.72
CA VAL A 110 16.58 0.34 -3.50
C VAL A 110 16.70 1.16 -4.78
N LYS A 111 16.37 0.54 -5.91
CA LYS A 111 16.47 1.13 -7.23
C LYS A 111 15.11 1.36 -7.87
N GLY A 112 15.06 2.35 -8.75
CA GLY A 112 13.84 2.72 -9.44
C GLY A 112 12.94 3.62 -8.59
N GLU A 113 11.84 4.02 -9.19
CA GLU A 113 10.89 4.95 -8.58
C GLU A 113 9.55 4.30 -8.25
N TRP A 114 9.18 3.27 -9.02
CA TRP A 114 7.92 2.56 -8.85
C TRP A 114 8.04 1.47 -7.80
N PHE A 115 6.97 1.37 -7.00
CA PHE A 115 6.78 0.30 -6.02
C PHE A 115 5.49 -0.44 -6.29
N TYR A 116 5.52 -1.75 -6.07
CA TYR A 116 4.33 -2.59 -6.03
C TYR A 116 3.99 -2.91 -4.59
N LEU A 117 2.77 -2.62 -4.20
CA LEU A 117 2.27 -2.88 -2.86
C LEU A 117 1.26 -4.02 -2.90
N ASP A 118 1.48 -4.98 -2.03
CA ASP A 118 0.61 -6.15 -1.86
C ASP A 118 0.17 -6.22 -0.41
N PHE A 119 -1.06 -5.81 -0.14
CA PHE A 119 -1.62 -5.72 1.20
C PHE A 119 -2.76 -6.72 1.39
N ASP A 120 -2.71 -7.42 2.52
CA ASP A 120 -3.72 -8.39 2.93
C ASP A 120 -4.48 -7.89 4.16
N LEU A 121 -5.80 -8.02 4.12
CA LEU A 121 -6.66 -7.90 5.29
C LEU A 121 -6.59 -9.19 6.10
N ASP A 122 -5.95 -9.12 7.27
CA ASP A 122 -5.79 -10.29 8.13
C ASP A 122 -7.07 -10.58 8.92
N ALA A 123 -7.61 -9.55 9.56
CA ALA A 123 -8.84 -9.62 10.33
C ALA A 123 -9.48 -8.24 10.52
N ALA A 124 -10.79 -8.21 10.74
CA ALA A 124 -11.50 -7.01 11.15
C ALA A 124 -12.74 -7.39 11.95
N ALA A 125 -12.91 -6.77 13.12
CA ALA A 125 -14.09 -6.88 13.96
C ALA A 125 -14.09 -5.79 15.02
N ASP A 126 -15.26 -5.47 15.53
CA ASP A 126 -15.45 -4.60 16.69
C ASP A 126 -14.74 -3.24 16.59
N GLY A 127 -14.69 -2.67 15.39
CA GLY A 127 -14.06 -1.37 15.13
C GLY A 127 -12.55 -1.41 14.94
N TYR A 128 -11.92 -2.59 14.85
CA TYR A 128 -10.49 -2.75 14.59
C TYR A 128 -10.24 -3.61 13.35
N THR A 129 -9.23 -3.22 12.58
CA THR A 129 -8.78 -3.95 11.41
C THR A 129 -7.27 -4.13 11.42
N GLN A 130 -6.81 -5.31 11.04
CA GLN A 130 -5.39 -5.65 10.98
C GLN A 130 -5.03 -6.01 9.54
N GLN A 131 -3.91 -5.48 9.09
CA GLN A 131 -3.41 -5.77 7.74
C GLN A 131 -1.90 -5.94 7.73
N SER A 132 -1.46 -6.74 6.79
CA SER A 132 -0.05 -7.01 6.49
C SER A 132 0.25 -6.61 5.06
N GLY A 133 1.39 -5.98 4.84
CA GLY A 133 1.79 -5.51 3.52
C GLY A 133 3.20 -5.91 3.15
N ARG A 134 3.39 -6.09 1.85
CA ARG A 134 4.68 -6.30 1.21
C ARG A 134 4.93 -5.18 0.24
N ILE A 135 6.09 -4.56 0.34
CA ILE A 135 6.52 -3.47 -0.53
C ILE A 135 7.67 -3.97 -1.39
N TYR A 136 7.44 -4.02 -2.70
CA TYR A 136 8.43 -4.46 -3.68
C TYR A 136 8.93 -3.28 -4.49
N GLU A 137 10.24 -3.25 -4.77
CA GLU A 137 10.79 -2.32 -5.76
C GLU A 137 10.40 -2.74 -7.18
N GLU A 138 10.63 -1.87 -8.14
CA GLU A 138 10.26 -2.07 -9.55
C GLU A 138 10.85 -3.34 -10.17
N SER A 139 12.03 -3.77 -9.71
CA SER A 139 12.65 -5.03 -10.14
C SER A 139 11.96 -6.30 -9.62
N GLY A 140 11.05 -6.17 -8.67
CA GLY A 140 10.37 -7.29 -8.01
C GLY A 140 11.05 -7.76 -6.73
N ARG A 141 12.11 -7.10 -6.26
CA ARG A 141 12.75 -7.42 -4.98
C ARG A 141 11.92 -6.89 -3.82
N LEU A 142 11.69 -7.71 -2.81
CA LEU A 142 11.04 -7.28 -1.58
C LEU A 142 11.91 -6.29 -0.82
N CYS A 143 11.37 -5.09 -0.54
CA CYS A 143 12.09 -4.03 0.16
C CYS A 143 11.72 -3.93 1.63
N ALA A 144 10.44 -4.06 1.94
CA ALA A 144 9.93 -3.86 3.30
C ALA A 144 8.67 -4.68 3.57
N LEU A 145 8.45 -4.93 4.85
CA LEU A 145 7.22 -5.53 5.38
C LEU A 145 6.53 -4.52 6.28
N SER A 146 5.21 -4.44 6.15
CA SER A 146 4.36 -3.56 6.94
C SER A 146 3.31 -4.37 7.68
N ARG A 147 3.07 -4.01 8.95
CA ARG A 147 1.97 -4.55 9.73
C ARG A 147 1.29 -3.41 10.48
N GLN A 148 -0.01 -3.31 10.35
CA GLN A 148 -0.77 -2.20 10.92
C GLN A 148 -2.07 -2.67 11.54
N CYS A 149 -2.36 -2.14 12.73
CA CYS A 149 -3.67 -2.18 13.35
C CYS A 149 -4.29 -0.79 13.28
N MET A 150 -5.53 -0.71 12.83
CA MET A 150 -6.27 0.55 12.72
C MET A 150 -7.64 0.42 13.36
N ALA A 151 -8.09 1.50 14.00
CA ALA A 151 -9.49 1.65 14.39
C ALA A 151 -10.28 2.24 13.23
N TYR A 152 -11.51 1.77 13.02
CA TYR A 152 -12.45 2.33 12.05
C TYR A 152 -13.78 2.63 12.73
N PHE A 153 -14.47 3.66 12.24
CA PHE A 153 -15.66 4.21 12.87
C PHE A 153 -16.83 4.17 11.88
N GLU A 154 -17.69 3.16 12.05
CA GLU A 154 -18.95 3.08 11.30
C GLU A 154 -19.96 4.08 11.88
N GLN A 155 -20.65 4.81 11.00
CA GLN A 155 -21.71 5.76 11.35
C GLN A 155 -23.07 5.12 11.13
#